data_8d0352babfc9d895e53fb7d538351df0
#
_entry.id   8d0352babfc9d895e53fb7d538351df0
#
_cell.length_a   1.000
_cell.length_b   1.000
_cell.length_c   1.000
_cell.angle_alpha   90.00
_cell.angle_beta   90.00
_cell.angle_gamma   90.00
#
_symmetry.space_group_name_H-M   'P 1'
#
loop_
_entity.id
_entity.type
_entity.pdbx_description
1 polymer ?
#
loop_
_entity_poly.entity_id
_entity_poly.type
_entity_poly.pdbx_seq_one_letter_code
_entity_poly.pdbx_strand_id
1 'polypeptide(L)'
;MPRLALLFALFFAPLAAAASENGIVAIASRYDVVQSVDKIEAAAKARGLTIFARIDHSGEAKKAGLDMRPTQLLVLGNPKGGTPLMQAKPSLAIDLPLKILVWQDAGGKVWAGYNDAAYLKRRHGLSDEQAKPLGAVGGLIEAALK
;
A
#
# COMPACT_ATOMS: atom_id res chain seq x y z
N MET A 1 20.68 -53.87 -6.09
CA MET A 1 19.60 -52.97 -6.62
C MET A 1 19.66 -51.67 -5.86
N PRO A 2 20.15 -50.57 -6.45
CA PRO A 2 20.23 -49.27 -5.77
C PRO A 2 18.85 -48.54 -5.82
N ARG A 3 18.39 -48.14 -4.65
CA ARG A 3 17.22 -47.30 -4.48
C ARG A 3 17.53 -45.85 -4.86
N LEU A 4 16.94 -45.40 -5.94
CA LEU A 4 16.99 -44.02 -6.41
C LEU A 4 16.08 -43.15 -5.53
N ALA A 5 16.66 -42.33 -4.65
CA ALA A 5 15.93 -41.36 -3.85
C ALA A 5 15.69 -40.12 -4.72
N LEU A 6 14.40 -39.90 -5.11
CA LEU A 6 13.97 -38.69 -5.81
C LEU A 6 13.85 -37.56 -4.78
N LEU A 7 14.81 -36.64 -4.77
CA LEU A 7 14.72 -35.38 -4.02
C LEU A 7 13.79 -34.43 -4.78
N PHE A 8 12.59 -34.23 -4.25
CA PHE A 8 11.67 -33.18 -4.67
C PHE A 8 12.14 -31.86 -4.07
N ALA A 9 12.83 -31.05 -4.85
CA ALA A 9 13.13 -29.68 -4.48
C ALA A 9 11.86 -28.83 -4.66
N LEU A 10 11.20 -28.45 -3.55
CA LEU A 10 10.15 -27.43 -3.58
C LEU A 10 10.79 -26.08 -3.91
N PHE A 11 10.61 -25.64 -5.14
CA PHE A 11 10.89 -24.25 -5.54
C PHE A 11 9.82 -23.35 -4.93
N PHE A 12 10.16 -22.68 -3.84
CA PHE A 12 9.38 -21.55 -3.34
C PHE A 12 9.66 -20.34 -4.25
N ALA A 13 8.86 -20.15 -5.29
CA ALA A 13 8.90 -18.93 -6.07
C ALA A 13 8.34 -17.78 -5.21
N PRO A 14 9.02 -16.64 -5.08
CA PRO A 14 8.45 -15.48 -4.41
C PRO A 14 7.23 -15.01 -5.21
N LEU A 15 6.08 -14.97 -4.56
CA LEU A 15 4.85 -14.42 -5.13
C LEU A 15 5.07 -12.91 -5.27
N ALA A 16 5.58 -12.48 -6.42
CA ALA A 16 5.65 -11.06 -6.75
C ALA A 16 4.21 -10.53 -6.79
N ALA A 17 3.90 -9.53 -5.95
CA ALA A 17 2.63 -8.83 -5.99
C ALA A 17 2.49 -8.17 -7.37
N ALA A 18 1.72 -8.78 -8.26
CA ALA A 18 1.39 -8.19 -9.54
C ALA A 18 0.38 -7.06 -9.31
N ALA A 19 0.65 -5.88 -9.88
CA ALA A 19 -0.32 -4.81 -9.91
C ALA A 19 -1.56 -5.29 -10.67
N SER A 20 -2.74 -5.14 -10.07
CA SER A 20 -4.00 -5.43 -10.76
C SER A 20 -4.24 -4.39 -11.86
N GLU A 21 -5.12 -4.68 -12.83
CA GLU A 21 -5.46 -3.76 -13.92
C GLU A 21 -5.96 -2.39 -13.42
N ASN A 22 -6.55 -2.35 -12.21
CA ASN A 22 -6.98 -1.11 -11.56
C ASN A 22 -5.84 -0.32 -10.89
N GLY A 23 -4.60 -0.78 -10.97
CA GLY A 23 -3.42 -0.11 -10.43
C GLY A 23 -3.20 -0.28 -8.94
N ILE A 24 -3.99 -1.10 -8.25
CA ILE A 24 -3.78 -1.37 -6.82
C ILE A 24 -2.82 -2.54 -6.64
N VAL A 25 -1.76 -2.32 -5.86
CA VAL A 25 -0.90 -3.36 -5.32
C VAL A 25 -1.34 -3.64 -3.89
N ALA A 26 -1.57 -4.90 -3.54
CA ALA A 26 -1.98 -5.31 -2.22
C ALA A 26 -0.94 -6.25 -1.59
N ILE A 27 -0.52 -5.93 -0.36
CA ILE A 27 0.44 -6.68 0.44
C ILE A 27 -0.32 -7.28 1.63
N ALA A 28 -0.17 -8.58 1.84
CA ALA A 28 -0.80 -9.26 2.96
C ALA A 28 -0.16 -8.84 4.29
N SER A 29 -1.00 -8.65 5.32
CA SER A 29 -0.55 -8.42 6.69
C SER A 29 -0.85 -9.62 7.58
N ARG A 30 0.04 -9.89 8.52
CA ARG A 30 -0.20 -10.87 9.61
C ARG A 30 -0.85 -10.24 10.86
N TYR A 31 -1.03 -8.94 10.84
CA TYR A 31 -1.61 -8.15 11.93
C TYR A 31 -3.06 -7.81 11.60
N ASP A 32 -3.84 -7.41 12.59
CA ASP A 32 -5.16 -6.82 12.35
C ASP A 32 -5.03 -5.43 11.66
N VAL A 33 -6.17 -4.86 11.27
CA VAL A 33 -6.20 -3.59 10.52
C VAL A 33 -5.60 -2.45 11.35
N VAL A 34 -5.97 -2.32 12.63
CA VAL A 34 -5.48 -1.24 13.49
C VAL A 34 -3.98 -1.36 13.69
N GLN A 35 -3.49 -2.54 14.06
CA GLN A 35 -2.06 -2.82 14.24
C GLN A 35 -1.26 -2.58 12.96
N SER A 36 -1.81 -2.98 11.81
CA SER A 36 -1.16 -2.75 10.50
C SER A 36 -1.00 -1.27 10.20
N VAL A 37 -2.06 -0.48 10.42
CA VAL A 37 -2.00 0.98 10.21
C VAL A 37 -1.02 1.62 11.19
N ASP A 38 -1.02 1.23 12.47
CA ASP A 38 -0.10 1.76 13.48
C ASP A 38 1.36 1.52 13.10
N LYS A 39 1.68 0.30 12.62
CA LYS A 39 3.03 -0.05 12.17
C LYS A 39 3.46 0.74 10.92
N ILE A 40 2.58 0.87 9.93
CA ILE A 40 2.86 1.64 8.72
C ILE A 40 3.04 3.12 9.07
N GLU A 41 2.19 3.68 9.93
CA GLU A 41 2.29 5.07 10.39
C GLU A 41 3.61 5.33 11.11
N ALA A 42 4.01 4.44 12.03
CA ALA A 42 5.28 4.53 12.74
C ALA A 42 6.48 4.47 11.77
N ALA A 43 6.46 3.55 10.82
CA ALA A 43 7.51 3.41 9.81
C ALA A 43 7.59 4.63 8.87
N ALA A 44 6.44 5.22 8.53
CA ALA A 44 6.36 6.45 7.73
C ALA A 44 6.97 7.65 8.47
N LYS A 45 6.60 7.83 9.73
CA LYS A 45 7.16 8.89 10.59
C LYS A 45 8.68 8.73 10.76
N ALA A 46 9.17 7.52 10.97
CA ALA A 46 10.60 7.23 11.07
C ALA A 46 11.38 7.57 9.79
N ARG A 47 10.72 7.59 8.63
CA ARG A 47 11.29 8.02 7.34
C ARG A 47 11.05 9.51 7.04
N GLY A 48 10.55 10.28 7.99
CA GLY A 48 10.28 11.71 7.83
C GLY A 48 9.07 12.04 6.97
N LEU A 49 8.15 11.09 6.77
CA LEU A 49 6.90 11.35 6.07
C LEU A 49 5.88 12.03 7.00
N THR A 50 5.10 12.92 6.43
CA THR A 50 3.98 13.56 7.12
C THR A 50 2.75 12.68 7.02
N ILE A 51 2.06 12.46 8.13
CA ILE A 51 0.73 11.86 8.17
C ILE A 51 -0.29 12.99 8.10
N PHE A 52 -1.05 13.04 7.03
CA PHE A 52 -2.07 14.07 6.79
C PHE A 52 -3.42 13.70 7.38
N ALA A 53 -3.78 12.41 7.30
CA ALA A 53 -5.03 11.91 7.85
C ALA A 53 -4.97 10.40 8.09
N ARG A 54 -5.78 9.96 9.03
CA ARG A 54 -6.16 8.55 9.24
C ARG A 54 -7.67 8.49 9.31
N ILE A 55 -8.28 7.75 8.39
CA ILE A 55 -9.73 7.67 8.24
C ILE A 55 -10.16 6.24 8.59
N ASP A 56 -11.04 6.10 9.57
CA ASP A 56 -11.64 4.82 9.95
C ASP A 56 -13.02 4.67 9.29
N HIS A 57 -13.03 4.08 8.09
CA HIS A 57 -14.26 3.85 7.35
C HIS A 57 -15.24 2.94 8.10
N SER A 58 -14.74 1.90 8.77
CA SER A 58 -15.56 1.00 9.59
C SER A 58 -16.15 1.69 10.81
N GLY A 59 -15.40 2.57 11.45
CA GLY A 59 -15.87 3.39 12.55
C GLY A 59 -16.95 4.39 12.12
N GLU A 60 -16.79 5.03 10.96
CA GLU A 60 -17.81 5.93 10.41
C GLU A 60 -19.07 5.17 9.98
N ALA A 61 -18.94 3.98 9.39
CA ALA A 61 -20.07 3.12 9.08
C ALA A 61 -20.88 2.79 10.34
N LYS A 62 -20.19 2.41 11.42
CA LYS A 62 -20.84 2.11 12.70
C LYS A 62 -21.62 3.31 13.28
N LYS A 63 -21.06 4.51 13.17
CA LYS A 63 -21.75 5.75 13.58
C LYS A 63 -23.03 6.00 12.76
N ALA A 64 -23.03 5.58 11.50
CA ALA A 64 -24.20 5.66 10.61
C ALA A 64 -25.18 4.49 10.77
N GLY A 65 -24.97 3.59 11.73
CA GLY A 65 -25.81 2.41 11.94
C GLY A 65 -25.62 1.29 10.93
N LEU A 66 -24.47 1.26 10.26
CA LEU A 66 -24.11 0.27 9.24
C LEU A 66 -22.96 -0.62 9.74
N ASP A 67 -22.93 -1.86 9.23
CA ASP A 67 -21.83 -2.79 9.49
C ASP A 67 -20.85 -2.81 8.32
N MET A 68 -19.58 -2.69 8.67
CA MET A 68 -18.48 -2.79 7.71
C MET A 68 -17.30 -3.53 8.35
N ARG A 69 -16.64 -4.43 7.60
CA ARG A 69 -15.40 -5.05 8.05
C ARG A 69 -14.35 -3.98 8.32
N PRO A 70 -13.42 -4.22 9.27
CA PRO A 70 -12.35 -3.27 9.58
C PRO A 70 -11.69 -2.75 8.31
N THR A 71 -11.70 -1.43 8.13
CA THR A 71 -11.17 -0.75 6.96
C THR A 71 -10.71 0.65 7.35
N GLN A 72 -9.43 0.94 7.15
CA GLN A 72 -8.84 2.25 7.46
C GLN A 72 -7.99 2.76 6.29
N LEU A 73 -7.96 4.06 6.09
CA LEU A 73 -7.16 4.73 5.08
C LEU A 73 -6.15 5.64 5.78
N LEU A 74 -4.86 5.46 5.46
CA LEU A 74 -3.79 6.35 5.90
C LEU A 74 -3.37 7.25 4.74
N VAL A 75 -3.39 8.56 4.94
CA VAL A 75 -2.97 9.57 3.97
C VAL A 75 -1.63 10.14 4.41
N LEU A 76 -0.61 9.98 3.59
CA LEU A 76 0.77 10.30 3.97
C LEU A 76 1.61 10.79 2.77
N GLY A 77 2.66 11.51 3.05
CA GLY A 77 3.56 11.98 2.00
C GLY A 77 4.64 12.92 2.50
N ASN A 78 5.38 13.46 1.54
CA ASN A 78 6.39 14.47 1.79
C ASN A 78 6.11 15.70 0.92
N PRO A 79 5.68 16.83 1.50
CA PRO A 79 5.42 18.06 0.73
C PRO A 79 6.60 18.52 -0.12
N LYS A 80 7.84 18.35 0.37
CA LYS A 80 9.05 18.71 -0.39
C LYS A 80 9.22 17.87 -1.66
N GLY A 81 8.79 16.60 -1.64
CA GLY A 81 8.82 15.73 -2.81
C GLY A 81 7.58 15.84 -3.69
N GLY A 82 6.40 15.98 -3.09
CA GLY A 82 5.12 16.00 -3.81
C GLY A 82 4.83 17.34 -4.51
N THR A 83 5.17 18.46 -3.90
CA THR A 83 4.86 19.79 -4.46
C THR A 83 5.45 20.02 -5.85
N PRO A 84 6.74 19.75 -6.13
CA PRO A 84 7.29 19.91 -7.47
C PRO A 84 6.58 19.04 -8.53
N LEU A 85 6.15 17.85 -8.15
CA LEU A 85 5.41 16.94 -9.04
C LEU A 85 4.03 17.52 -9.38
N MET A 86 3.31 18.05 -8.38
CA MET A 86 2.01 18.68 -8.58
C MET A 86 2.11 20.01 -9.35
N GLN A 87 3.20 20.77 -9.19
CA GLN A 87 3.46 21.95 -10.01
C GLN A 87 3.65 21.59 -11.49
N ALA A 88 4.37 20.50 -11.77
CA ALA A 88 4.58 20.01 -13.13
C ALA A 88 3.32 19.36 -13.73
N LYS A 89 2.53 18.67 -12.91
CA LYS A 89 1.31 17.94 -13.28
C LYS A 89 0.21 18.18 -12.24
N PRO A 90 -0.57 19.26 -12.35
CA PRO A 90 -1.60 19.61 -11.35
C PRO A 90 -2.64 18.52 -11.08
N SER A 91 -3.00 17.72 -12.10
CA SER A 91 -3.93 16.59 -11.92
C SER A 91 -3.43 15.52 -10.94
N LEU A 92 -2.12 15.43 -10.71
CA LEU A 92 -1.55 14.49 -9.76
C LEU A 92 -1.99 14.78 -8.32
N ALA A 93 -2.43 16.00 -8.03
CA ALA A 93 -2.94 16.38 -6.71
C ALA A 93 -4.23 15.62 -6.30
N ILE A 94 -4.91 14.93 -7.22
CA ILE A 94 -6.03 14.05 -6.87
C ILE A 94 -5.55 12.75 -6.22
N ASP A 95 -4.35 12.29 -6.59
CA ASP A 95 -3.74 11.06 -6.07
C ASP A 95 -2.71 11.32 -4.96
N LEU A 96 -2.23 12.55 -4.82
CA LEU A 96 -1.36 12.98 -3.72
C LEU A 96 -2.15 13.77 -2.66
N PRO A 97 -1.78 13.65 -1.37
CA PRO A 97 -0.77 12.75 -0.79
C PRO A 97 -1.06 11.28 -1.08
N LEU A 98 -0.05 10.41 -0.98
CA LEU A 98 -0.22 8.97 -1.17
C LEU A 98 -1.21 8.42 -0.13
N LYS A 99 -1.90 7.36 -0.51
CA LYS A 99 -2.93 6.70 0.30
C LYS A 99 -2.58 5.23 0.45
N ILE A 100 -2.68 4.72 1.66
CA ILE A 100 -2.56 3.29 1.97
C ILE A 100 -3.88 2.85 2.58
N LEU A 101 -4.59 1.97 1.89
CA LEU A 101 -5.81 1.36 2.38
C LEU A 101 -5.47 0.06 3.09
N VAL A 102 -5.91 -0.09 4.34
CA VAL A 102 -5.78 -1.34 5.08
C VAL A 102 -7.17 -1.88 5.37
N TRP A 103 -7.45 -3.11 4.93
CA TRP A 103 -8.77 -3.71 5.06
C TRP A 103 -8.72 -5.20 5.36
N GLN A 104 -9.78 -5.71 5.98
CA GLN A 104 -10.02 -7.12 6.17
C GLN A 104 -10.96 -7.64 5.09
N ASP A 105 -10.57 -8.69 4.37
CA ASP A 105 -11.42 -9.32 3.35
C ASP A 105 -12.48 -10.26 3.96
N ALA A 106 -13.31 -10.86 3.10
CA ALA A 106 -14.38 -11.76 3.53
C ALA A 106 -13.86 -13.02 4.24
N GLY A 107 -12.64 -13.44 3.95
CA GLY A 107 -11.97 -14.58 4.59
C GLY A 107 -11.27 -14.24 5.90
N GLY A 108 -11.32 -12.97 6.35
CA GLY A 108 -10.65 -12.50 7.55
C GLY A 108 -9.19 -12.12 7.35
N LYS A 109 -8.65 -12.20 6.13
CA LYS A 109 -7.28 -11.83 5.81
C LYS A 109 -7.15 -10.32 5.70
N VAL A 110 -6.07 -9.77 6.23
CA VAL A 110 -5.79 -8.33 6.20
C VAL A 110 -4.81 -8.00 5.08
N TRP A 111 -5.09 -6.92 4.37
CA TRP A 111 -4.32 -6.42 3.25
C TRP A 111 -4.00 -4.95 3.42
N ALA A 112 -2.82 -4.53 2.95
CA ALA A 112 -2.44 -3.14 2.79
C ALA A 112 -2.26 -2.85 1.30
N GLY A 113 -3.11 -1.98 0.75
CA GLY A 113 -3.13 -1.64 -0.67
C GLY A 113 -2.75 -0.19 -0.93
N TYR A 114 -2.12 0.04 -2.09
CA TYR A 114 -1.71 1.37 -2.54
C TYR A 114 -1.72 1.45 -4.07
N ASN A 115 -1.77 2.66 -4.61
CA ASN A 115 -1.66 2.87 -6.06
C ASN A 115 -0.22 2.66 -6.53
N ASP A 116 -0.04 1.78 -7.52
CA ASP A 116 1.25 1.51 -8.14
C ASP A 116 1.80 2.75 -8.87
N ALA A 117 3.11 2.98 -8.76
CA ALA A 117 3.78 4.10 -9.41
C ALA A 117 3.65 4.06 -10.94
N ALA A 118 3.67 2.88 -11.56
CA ALA A 118 3.47 2.73 -13.00
C ALA A 118 2.05 3.09 -13.42
N TYR A 119 1.06 2.79 -12.59
CA TYR A 119 -0.31 3.23 -12.80
C TYR A 119 -0.43 4.76 -12.75
N LEU A 120 0.12 5.39 -11.70
CA LEU A 120 0.12 6.86 -11.57
C LEU A 120 0.87 7.54 -12.72
N LYS A 121 2.00 6.94 -13.14
CA LYS A 121 2.76 7.40 -14.30
C LYS A 121 1.90 7.46 -15.56
N ARG A 122 1.19 6.36 -15.87
CA ARG A 122 0.31 6.31 -17.06
C ARG A 122 -0.87 7.26 -16.93
N ARG A 123 -1.50 7.32 -15.77
CA ARG A 123 -2.68 8.15 -15.51
C ARG A 123 -2.38 9.64 -15.70
N HIS A 124 -1.22 10.12 -15.25
CA HIS A 124 -0.87 11.53 -15.23
C HIS A 124 0.18 11.93 -16.27
N GLY A 125 0.66 10.99 -17.09
CA GLY A 125 1.69 11.25 -18.08
C GLY A 125 3.02 11.71 -17.47
N LEU A 126 3.46 11.04 -16.40
CA LEU A 126 4.71 11.33 -15.71
C LEU A 126 5.91 10.71 -16.45
N SER A 127 7.08 11.35 -16.35
CA SER A 127 8.35 10.72 -16.72
C SER A 127 8.75 9.62 -15.72
N ASP A 128 9.73 8.79 -16.08
CA ASP A 128 10.27 7.77 -15.17
C ASP A 128 10.87 8.40 -13.90
N GLU A 129 11.54 9.53 -14.04
CA GLU A 129 12.13 10.27 -12.93
C GLU A 129 11.05 10.82 -11.98
N GLN A 130 9.96 11.34 -12.53
CA GLN A 130 8.83 11.86 -11.75
C GLN A 130 8.07 10.73 -11.01
N ALA A 131 7.94 9.56 -11.62
CA ALA A 131 7.24 8.42 -11.02
C ALA A 131 8.07 7.68 -9.97
N LYS A 132 9.41 7.69 -10.08
CA LYS A 132 10.33 6.95 -9.21
C LYS A 132 10.07 7.13 -7.69
N PRO A 133 9.93 8.35 -7.15
CA PRO A 133 9.67 8.54 -5.72
C PRO A 133 8.33 8.00 -5.27
N LEU A 134 7.33 7.86 -6.16
CA LEU A 134 6.02 7.32 -5.83
C LEU A 134 6.06 5.81 -5.56
N GLY A 135 7.08 5.10 -6.06
CA GLY A 135 7.27 3.67 -5.84
C GLY A 135 7.78 3.28 -4.45
N ALA A 136 8.28 4.22 -3.66
CA ALA A 136 8.87 3.94 -2.35
C ALA A 136 7.85 3.42 -1.31
N VAL A 137 6.55 3.64 -1.52
CA VAL A 137 5.49 3.24 -0.60
C VAL A 137 5.39 1.72 -0.43
N GLY A 138 5.62 0.94 -1.48
CA GLY A 138 5.60 -0.52 -1.42
C GLY A 138 6.63 -1.07 -0.44
N GLY A 139 7.88 -0.63 -0.55
CA GLY A 139 8.96 -1.01 0.38
C GLY A 139 8.74 -0.52 1.82
N LEU A 140 8.04 0.59 2.01
CA LEU A 140 7.61 1.05 3.34
C LEU A 140 6.64 0.05 3.98
N ILE A 141 5.60 -0.36 3.24
CA ILE A 141 4.58 -1.30 3.72
C ILE A 141 5.20 -2.65 4.02
N GLU A 142 6.00 -3.20 3.10
CA GLU A 142 6.68 -4.49 3.29
C GLU A 142 7.55 -4.49 4.54
N ALA A 143 8.33 -3.43 4.76
CA ALA A 143 9.19 -3.32 5.94
C ALA A 143 8.39 -3.19 7.24
N ALA A 144 7.24 -2.53 7.22
CA ALA A 144 6.38 -2.32 8.39
C ALA A 144 5.61 -3.59 8.82
N LEU A 145 5.25 -4.45 7.84
CA LEU A 145 4.37 -5.60 8.06
C LEU A 145 5.08 -6.96 8.12
N LYS A 146 6.40 -6.97 8.07
CA LYS A 146 7.26 -8.16 8.26
C LYS A 146 7.22 -8.73 9.66
#